data_f5774e3908d7b47fd897aff62aa3d9a8
#
_entry.id   f5774e3908d7b47fd897aff62aa3d9a8
#
_cell.length_a   1.000
_cell.length_b   1.000
_cell.length_c   1.000
_cell.angle_alpha   90.00
_cell.angle_beta   90.00
_cell.angle_gamma   90.00
#
_symmetry.space_group_name_H-M   'P 1'
#
loop_
_entity.id
_entity.type
_entity.pdbx_description
1 polymer ?
#
loop_
_entity_poly.entity_id
_entity_poly.type
_entity_poly.pdbx_seq_one_letter_code
_entity_poly.pdbx_strand_id
1 'polypeptide(L)'
;MRILRSHHIKNLIEVVDTFLPRTGVSPHGGRPIILHVNDVIGLLLFSSMVAPQRTLKGVYVWAQTFYYRRFQFPSYKSWVRKCHQALPSMLAMLDQLLVKDSVLRFMDSTMLEVCRLVRADRHKVARGIAAFGKNWQGWHYGFKLHAACNTRGQLAAVFFTPANEADSQQIPRLVNDATTVAVGDGGYTASVMRRKMWREHHAYIVSPPHPTQKKKVLARWQLTLLRARPRIECVFDYLKEHLFLQSSFPRSVNGYAVHYIRTLLAYQLMWGF
;
A
#
# COMPACT_ATOMS: atom_id res chain seq x y z
N MET A 1 -12.72 -13.61 3.08
CA MET A 1 -12.98 -14.21 4.40
C MET A 1 -12.81 -15.73 4.48
N ARG A 2 -13.00 -16.52 3.39
CA ARG A 2 -12.71 -17.97 3.39
C ARG A 2 -11.21 -18.32 3.53
N ILE A 3 -10.30 -17.51 2.98
CA ILE A 3 -8.83 -17.72 3.04
C ILE A 3 -8.30 -17.61 4.47
N LEU A 4 -8.85 -16.72 5.30
CA LEU A 4 -8.43 -16.54 6.70
C LEU A 4 -8.93 -17.64 7.64
N ARG A 5 -9.98 -18.37 7.27
CA ARG A 5 -10.49 -19.49 8.09
C ARG A 5 -9.65 -20.76 7.99
N SER A 6 -8.85 -20.91 6.96
CA SER A 6 -7.87 -21.98 6.86
C SER A 6 -6.49 -21.41 7.24
N HIS A 7 -6.04 -21.63 8.45
CA HIS A 7 -4.71 -21.23 8.96
C HIS A 7 -3.54 -21.91 8.21
N HIS A 8 -3.72 -22.24 6.94
CA HIS A 8 -2.73 -22.98 6.16
C HIS A 8 -2.08 -22.09 5.11
N ILE A 9 -0.79 -21.85 5.28
CA ILE A 9 0.06 -21.16 4.30
C ILE A 9 -0.06 -21.79 2.88
N LYS A 10 -0.42 -23.09 2.77
CA LYS A 10 -0.67 -23.76 1.51
C LYS A 10 -1.74 -23.05 0.69
N ASN A 11 -2.87 -22.75 1.29
CA ASN A 11 -3.99 -22.10 0.60
C ASN A 11 -3.63 -20.68 0.13
N LEU A 12 -2.83 -19.94 0.92
CA LEU A 12 -2.38 -18.62 0.50
C LEU A 12 -1.39 -18.69 -0.67
N ILE A 13 -0.50 -19.70 -0.69
CA ILE A 13 0.41 -19.92 -1.82
C ILE A 13 -0.39 -20.32 -3.06
N GLU A 14 -1.42 -21.15 -2.94
CA GLU A 14 -2.34 -21.48 -4.05
C GLU A 14 -3.02 -20.22 -4.60
N VAL A 15 -3.44 -19.29 -3.73
CA VAL A 15 -3.95 -17.98 -4.16
C VAL A 15 -2.86 -17.17 -4.88
N VAL A 16 -1.64 -17.11 -4.34
CA VAL A 16 -0.52 -16.46 -5.04
C VAL A 16 -0.27 -17.09 -6.41
N ASP A 17 -0.35 -18.40 -6.51
CA ASP A 17 -0.17 -19.13 -7.78
C ASP A 17 -1.26 -18.83 -8.81
N THR A 18 -2.49 -18.46 -8.40
CA THR A 18 -3.53 -18.00 -9.34
C THR A 18 -3.22 -16.63 -9.97
N PHE A 19 -2.60 -15.74 -9.21
CA PHE A 19 -2.18 -14.42 -9.72
C PHE A 19 -0.84 -14.48 -10.47
N LEU A 20 0.03 -15.38 -10.06
CA LEU A 20 1.41 -15.51 -10.54
C LEU A 20 1.68 -16.99 -10.90
N PRO A 21 1.28 -17.48 -12.09
CA PRO A 21 1.51 -18.85 -12.49
C PRO A 21 3.00 -19.23 -12.39
N ARG A 22 3.29 -20.40 -11.79
CA ARG A 22 4.66 -20.90 -11.66
C ARG A 22 5.21 -21.26 -13.05
N THR A 23 6.21 -20.56 -13.49
CA THR A 23 6.97 -20.94 -14.67
C THR A 23 7.92 -22.07 -14.28
N GLY A 24 7.68 -23.27 -14.81
CA GLY A 24 8.37 -24.51 -14.40
C GLY A 24 9.82 -24.68 -14.84
N VAL A 25 10.45 -23.67 -15.43
CA VAL A 25 11.80 -23.81 -15.98
C VAL A 25 12.73 -22.76 -15.38
N SER A 26 13.80 -23.21 -14.71
CA SER A 26 14.98 -22.41 -14.54
C SER A 26 15.55 -22.14 -15.94
N PRO A 27 15.60 -20.89 -16.45
CA PRO A 27 16.05 -20.60 -17.81
C PRO A 27 17.54 -20.91 -18.03
N HIS A 28 18.27 -21.21 -16.99
CA HIS A 28 19.70 -21.56 -17.04
C HIS A 28 19.93 -22.79 -16.15
N GLY A 29 20.53 -23.83 -16.71
CA GLY A 29 21.03 -24.98 -15.97
C GLY A 29 21.84 -24.50 -14.76
N GLY A 30 21.48 -24.97 -13.56
CA GLY A 30 22.11 -24.52 -12.31
C GLY A 30 21.57 -25.26 -11.10
N ARG A 31 22.03 -24.86 -9.92
CA ARG A 31 21.61 -25.45 -8.65
C ARG A 31 20.08 -25.31 -8.47
N PRO A 32 19.36 -26.36 -8.02
CA PRO A 32 17.91 -26.31 -7.81
C PRO A 32 17.46 -25.11 -6.98
N ILE A 33 16.32 -24.54 -7.35
CA ILE A 33 15.73 -23.40 -6.61
C ILE A 33 15.21 -23.94 -5.27
N ILE A 34 15.87 -23.55 -4.19
CA ILE A 34 15.55 -23.99 -2.82
C ILE A 34 14.17 -23.43 -2.38
N LEU A 35 13.85 -22.20 -2.79
CA LEU A 35 12.60 -21.52 -2.43
C LEU A 35 12.12 -20.71 -3.63
N HIS A 36 10.93 -21.05 -4.15
CA HIS A 36 10.33 -20.35 -5.28
C HIS A 36 9.88 -18.92 -4.89
N VAL A 37 9.77 -18.01 -5.85
CA VAL A 37 9.35 -16.62 -5.60
C VAL A 37 7.94 -16.57 -4.98
N ASN A 38 7.03 -17.41 -5.43
CA ASN A 38 5.66 -17.49 -4.90
C ASN A 38 5.63 -17.97 -3.44
N ASP A 39 6.54 -18.88 -3.05
CA ASP A 39 6.69 -19.30 -1.65
C ASP A 39 7.20 -18.16 -0.78
N VAL A 40 8.12 -17.32 -1.31
CA VAL A 40 8.61 -16.13 -0.62
C VAL A 40 7.47 -15.13 -0.43
N ILE A 41 6.69 -14.86 -1.47
CA ILE A 41 5.52 -13.98 -1.41
C ILE A 41 4.49 -14.53 -0.41
N GLY A 42 4.16 -15.83 -0.49
CA GLY A 42 3.25 -16.50 0.43
C GLY A 42 3.69 -16.36 1.90
N LEU A 43 4.98 -16.57 2.20
CA LEU A 43 5.54 -16.39 3.55
C LEU A 43 5.48 -14.94 4.03
N LEU A 44 5.79 -13.97 3.16
CA LEU A 44 5.70 -12.54 3.46
C LEU A 44 4.25 -12.13 3.79
N LEU A 45 3.30 -12.53 2.96
CA LEU A 45 1.88 -12.20 3.12
C LEU A 45 1.28 -12.91 4.33
N PHE A 46 1.53 -14.22 4.47
CA PHE A 46 0.98 -15.01 5.57
C PHE A 46 1.46 -14.50 6.93
N SER A 47 2.77 -14.17 7.05
CA SER A 47 3.28 -13.55 8.27
C SER A 47 2.61 -12.19 8.55
N SER A 48 2.33 -11.40 7.52
CA SER A 48 1.66 -10.10 7.69
C SER A 48 0.22 -10.25 8.16
N MET A 49 -0.47 -11.32 7.76
CA MET A 49 -1.88 -11.56 8.08
C MET A 49 -2.09 -12.22 9.45
N VAL A 50 -1.24 -13.19 9.85
CA VAL A 50 -1.46 -14.00 11.06
C VAL A 50 -0.51 -13.69 12.21
N ALA A 51 0.69 -13.21 11.92
CA ALA A 51 1.73 -12.87 12.89
C ALA A 51 2.56 -11.70 12.38
N PRO A 52 2.00 -10.48 12.31
CA PRO A 52 2.64 -9.33 11.68
C PRO A 52 4.05 -9.08 12.21
N GLN A 53 5.03 -9.10 11.32
CA GLN A 53 6.44 -8.89 11.65
C GLN A 53 6.88 -7.52 11.13
N ARG A 54 7.50 -6.73 12.00
CA ARG A 54 7.98 -5.37 11.65
C ARG A 54 9.14 -5.36 10.66
N THR A 55 9.91 -6.46 10.56
CA THR A 55 11.13 -6.52 9.75
C THR A 55 11.18 -7.79 8.91
N LEU A 56 11.93 -7.76 7.80
CA LEU A 56 12.21 -8.97 7.00
C LEU A 56 12.98 -10.03 7.79
N LYS A 57 13.78 -9.63 8.79
CA LYS A 57 14.45 -10.57 9.69
C LYS A 57 13.45 -11.27 10.59
N GLY A 58 12.47 -10.54 11.12
CA GLY A 58 11.38 -11.13 11.91
C GLY A 58 10.61 -12.17 11.10
N VAL A 59 10.22 -11.83 9.84
CA VAL A 59 9.57 -12.80 8.94
C VAL A 59 10.44 -14.03 8.72
N TYR A 60 11.73 -13.84 8.46
CA TYR A 60 12.66 -14.95 8.22
C TYR A 60 12.76 -15.90 9.42
N VAL A 61 12.95 -15.35 10.63
CA VAL A 61 13.03 -16.14 11.87
C VAL A 61 11.69 -16.86 12.12
N TRP A 62 10.59 -16.14 12.04
CA TRP A 62 9.26 -16.71 12.20
C TRP A 62 9.00 -17.84 11.19
N ALA A 63 9.30 -17.61 9.91
CA ALA A 63 9.11 -18.62 8.88
C ALA A 63 9.99 -19.87 9.11
N GLN A 64 11.24 -19.71 9.50
CA GLN A 64 12.12 -20.82 9.85
C GLN A 64 11.57 -21.60 11.06
N THR A 65 11.09 -20.93 12.09
CA THR A 65 10.58 -21.58 13.30
C THR A 65 9.37 -22.45 13.01
N PHE A 66 8.42 -21.95 12.22
CA PHE A 66 7.14 -22.63 12.02
C PHE A 66 7.07 -23.50 10.76
N TYR A 67 7.92 -23.24 9.74
CA TYR A 67 7.83 -23.88 8.43
C TYR A 67 9.12 -24.58 7.95
N TYR A 68 10.08 -24.83 8.84
CA TYR A 68 11.34 -25.52 8.50
C TYR A 68 11.15 -26.93 7.90
N ARG A 69 10.06 -27.63 8.26
CA ARG A 69 9.73 -28.94 7.68
C ARG A 69 9.18 -28.85 6.27
N ARG A 70 8.61 -27.71 5.90
CA ARG A 70 7.95 -27.51 4.60
C ARG A 70 8.87 -26.87 3.58
N PHE A 71 9.73 -25.95 4.01
CA PHE A 71 10.60 -25.17 3.13
C PHE A 71 12.05 -25.30 3.57
N GLN A 72 12.94 -25.44 2.57
CA GLN A 72 14.38 -25.25 2.81
C GLN A 72 14.69 -23.76 2.77
N PHE A 73 15.15 -23.20 3.86
CA PHE A 73 15.48 -21.79 3.94
C PHE A 73 16.94 -21.52 3.53
N PRO A 74 17.15 -20.55 2.62
CA PRO A 74 18.51 -20.09 2.31
C PRO A 74 19.09 -19.27 3.47
N SER A 75 20.34 -18.84 3.39
CA SER A 75 20.92 -17.88 4.33
C SER A 75 20.08 -16.58 4.36
N TYR A 76 20.12 -15.84 5.47
CA TYR A 76 19.38 -14.58 5.60
C TYR A 76 19.71 -13.56 4.48
N LYS A 77 20.98 -13.47 4.06
CA LYS A 77 21.40 -12.61 2.94
C LYS A 77 20.69 -13.01 1.63
N SER A 78 20.62 -14.31 1.37
CA SER A 78 19.92 -14.84 0.18
C SER A 78 18.39 -14.69 0.28
N TRP A 79 17.83 -14.82 1.48
CA TRP A 79 16.41 -14.53 1.75
C TRP A 79 16.06 -13.09 1.40
N VAL A 80 16.81 -12.11 1.91
CA VAL A 80 16.59 -10.68 1.60
C VAL A 80 16.65 -10.43 0.10
N ARG A 81 17.64 -11.03 -0.60
CA ARG A 81 17.76 -10.91 -2.06
C ARG A 81 16.52 -11.48 -2.76
N LYS A 82 16.02 -12.65 -2.34
CA LYS A 82 14.78 -13.23 -2.87
C LYS A 82 13.55 -12.35 -2.62
N CYS A 83 13.44 -11.74 -1.45
CA CYS A 83 12.38 -10.76 -1.17
C CYS A 83 12.44 -9.56 -2.13
N HIS A 84 13.64 -9.04 -2.43
CA HIS A 84 13.80 -7.96 -3.39
C HIS A 84 13.45 -8.40 -4.82
N GLN A 85 13.83 -9.62 -5.22
CA GLN A 85 13.50 -10.21 -6.53
C GLN A 85 11.99 -10.47 -6.68
N ALA A 86 11.27 -10.70 -5.59
CA ALA A 86 9.81 -10.88 -5.58
C ALA A 86 9.03 -9.57 -5.79
N LEU A 87 9.67 -8.41 -5.63
CA LEU A 87 8.98 -7.11 -5.67
C LEU A 87 8.20 -6.85 -6.97
N PRO A 88 8.72 -7.09 -8.19
CA PRO A 88 7.94 -6.90 -9.42
C PRO A 88 6.66 -7.76 -9.45
N SER A 89 6.76 -9.02 -9.03
CA SER A 89 5.62 -9.94 -8.94
C SER A 89 4.60 -9.46 -7.91
N MET A 90 5.06 -8.96 -6.76
CA MET A 90 4.18 -8.39 -5.73
C MET A 90 3.45 -7.13 -6.22
N LEU A 91 4.12 -6.28 -7.00
CA LEU A 91 3.51 -5.10 -7.62
C LEU A 91 2.45 -5.50 -8.65
N ALA A 92 2.74 -6.46 -9.51
CA ALA A 92 1.78 -6.98 -10.49
C ALA A 92 0.55 -7.60 -9.81
N MET A 93 0.75 -8.36 -8.73
CA MET A 93 -0.34 -8.91 -7.94
C MET A 93 -1.17 -7.81 -7.27
N LEU A 94 -0.53 -6.78 -6.70
CA LEU A 94 -1.26 -5.66 -6.11
C LEU A 94 -2.12 -4.95 -7.16
N ASP A 95 -1.58 -4.68 -8.34
CA ASP A 95 -2.30 -4.03 -9.43
C ASP A 95 -3.55 -4.82 -9.89
N GLN A 96 -3.47 -6.16 -9.89
CA GLN A 96 -4.60 -7.02 -10.20
C GLN A 96 -5.66 -7.05 -9.08
N LEU A 97 -5.25 -6.86 -7.83
CA LEU A 97 -6.14 -6.88 -6.67
C LEU A 97 -6.84 -5.54 -6.40
N LEU A 98 -6.37 -4.43 -6.99
CA LEU A 98 -7.03 -3.13 -6.85
C LEU A 98 -8.42 -3.14 -7.49
N VAL A 99 -9.41 -2.60 -6.77
CA VAL A 99 -10.81 -2.49 -7.24
C VAL A 99 -10.94 -1.27 -8.15
N LYS A 100 -10.46 -1.41 -9.40
CA LYS A 100 -10.34 -0.31 -10.38
C LYS A 100 -11.69 0.19 -10.90
N ASP A 101 -12.74 -0.62 -10.83
CA ASP A 101 -14.12 -0.34 -11.29
C ASP A 101 -14.98 0.43 -10.27
N SER A 102 -14.37 0.93 -9.19
CA SER A 102 -15.05 1.68 -8.15
C SER A 102 -15.61 3.01 -8.64
N VAL A 103 -16.96 3.14 -8.62
CA VAL A 103 -17.70 4.34 -9.00
C VAL A 103 -17.54 5.47 -7.97
N LEU A 104 -17.50 5.10 -6.69
CA LEU A 104 -17.30 6.01 -5.56
C LEU A 104 -15.98 5.67 -4.86
N ARG A 105 -15.11 6.69 -4.73
CA ARG A 105 -13.81 6.56 -4.07
C ARG A 105 -13.66 7.56 -2.93
N PHE A 106 -13.13 7.10 -1.80
CA PHE A 106 -12.63 7.95 -0.72
C PHE A 106 -11.12 8.05 -0.85
N MET A 107 -10.61 9.27 -0.93
CA MET A 107 -9.20 9.56 -1.18
C MET A 107 -8.58 10.23 0.03
N ASP A 108 -7.36 9.85 0.36
CA ASP A 108 -6.56 10.54 1.38
C ASP A 108 -5.08 10.19 1.21
N SER A 109 -4.22 10.83 2.00
CA SER A 109 -2.80 10.55 2.07
C SER A 109 -2.32 10.39 3.50
N THR A 110 -1.27 9.60 3.69
CA THR A 110 -0.66 9.44 5.01
C THR A 110 0.85 9.46 4.94
N MET A 111 1.50 10.10 5.92
CA MET A 111 2.96 10.18 6.02
C MET A 111 3.55 8.84 6.42
N LEU A 112 4.67 8.46 5.80
CA LEU A 112 5.47 7.29 6.09
C LEU A 112 6.91 7.72 6.37
N GLU A 113 7.27 7.80 7.64
CA GLU A 113 8.60 8.20 8.05
C GLU A 113 9.65 7.12 7.71
N VAL A 114 10.78 7.54 7.17
CA VAL A 114 11.93 6.65 6.88
C VAL A 114 12.96 6.66 8.00
N CYS A 115 12.92 7.65 8.87
CA CYS A 115 13.72 7.73 10.10
C CYS A 115 13.11 8.77 11.04
N ARG A 116 13.58 8.79 12.28
CA ARG A 116 13.27 9.89 13.21
C ARG A 116 13.81 11.21 12.65
N LEU A 117 13.07 12.29 12.80
CA LEU A 117 13.38 13.62 12.22
C LEU A 117 14.82 14.09 12.54
N VAL A 118 15.28 13.91 13.77
CA VAL A 118 16.65 14.26 14.21
C VAL A 118 17.76 13.50 13.46
N ARG A 119 17.43 12.49 12.68
CA ARG A 119 18.38 11.71 11.86
C ARG A 119 18.24 11.98 10.37
N ALA A 120 17.32 12.84 9.95
CA ALA A 120 17.00 13.06 8.55
C ALA A 120 18.22 13.46 7.71
N ASP A 121 19.04 14.41 8.20
CA ASP A 121 20.23 14.90 7.50
C ASP A 121 21.31 13.82 7.31
N ARG A 122 21.35 12.84 8.22
CA ARG A 122 22.31 11.72 8.19
C ARG A 122 21.74 10.48 7.49
N HIS A 123 20.45 10.51 7.09
CA HIS A 123 19.81 9.36 6.48
C HIS A 123 20.28 9.15 5.04
N LYS A 124 20.94 8.01 4.77
CA LYS A 124 21.55 7.73 3.46
C LYS A 124 20.65 6.92 2.53
N VAL A 125 19.82 6.01 3.09
CA VAL A 125 19.08 5.00 2.32
C VAL A 125 18.05 5.61 1.38
N ALA A 126 17.26 6.59 1.84
CA ALA A 126 16.23 7.24 1.05
C ALA A 126 16.63 8.64 0.57
N ARG A 127 17.95 8.99 0.64
CA ARG A 127 18.43 10.29 0.16
C ARG A 127 18.11 10.47 -1.33
N GLY A 128 17.55 11.62 -1.69
CA GLY A 128 17.18 11.96 -3.07
C GLY A 128 15.81 11.44 -3.51
N ILE A 129 15.15 10.56 -2.74
CA ILE A 129 13.81 10.07 -3.04
C ILE A 129 12.80 10.36 -1.92
N ALA A 130 13.25 10.53 -0.68
CA ALA A 130 12.44 11.02 0.44
C ALA A 130 12.59 12.55 0.57
N ALA A 131 11.59 13.21 1.13
CA ALA A 131 11.61 14.64 1.38
C ALA A 131 11.04 14.98 2.76
N PHE A 132 11.27 16.23 3.22
CA PHE A 132 10.60 16.77 4.37
C PHE A 132 9.16 17.15 3.98
N GLY A 133 8.19 16.67 4.73
CA GLY A 133 6.79 17.07 4.64
C GLY A 133 6.29 17.54 5.98
N LYS A 134 5.22 18.34 5.98
CA LYS A 134 4.57 18.84 7.20
C LYS A 134 3.10 18.51 7.17
N ASN A 135 2.59 18.03 8.31
CA ASN A 135 1.16 17.85 8.56
C ASN A 135 0.78 18.52 9.91
N TRP A 136 -0.41 18.25 10.41
CA TRP A 136 -0.87 18.77 11.71
C TRP A 136 -0.04 18.27 12.90
N GLN A 137 0.61 17.09 12.78
CA GLN A 137 1.50 16.50 13.81
C GLN A 137 2.91 17.14 13.79
N GLY A 138 3.27 17.89 12.76
CA GLY A 138 4.57 18.52 12.61
C GLY A 138 5.33 18.11 11.37
N TRP A 139 6.67 18.20 11.44
CA TRP A 139 7.56 17.84 10.35
C TRP A 139 7.87 16.33 10.35
N HIS A 140 7.94 15.78 9.15
CA HIS A 140 8.30 14.37 8.87
C HIS A 140 9.33 14.31 7.75
N TYR A 141 10.21 13.32 7.78
CA TYR A 141 11.11 13.03 6.66
C TYR A 141 10.80 11.63 6.12
N GLY A 142 10.38 11.54 4.87
CA GLY A 142 10.00 10.26 4.29
C GLY A 142 9.19 10.37 3.00
N PHE A 143 8.22 9.46 2.92
CA PHE A 143 7.28 9.35 1.82
C PHE A 143 5.87 9.71 2.28
N LYS A 144 5.00 9.91 1.29
CA LYS A 144 3.56 9.97 1.47
C LYS A 144 2.93 8.83 0.69
N LEU A 145 2.09 8.03 1.35
CA LEU A 145 1.22 7.07 0.70
C LEU A 145 -0.08 7.79 0.34
N HIS A 146 -0.39 7.85 -0.93
CA HIS A 146 -1.69 8.28 -1.44
C HIS A 146 -2.52 7.03 -1.73
N ALA A 147 -3.76 7.01 -1.27
CA ALA A 147 -4.66 5.89 -1.53
C ALA A 147 -6.08 6.37 -1.82
N ALA A 148 -6.79 5.57 -2.60
CA ALA A 148 -8.23 5.64 -2.75
C ALA A 148 -8.83 4.28 -2.38
N CYS A 149 -9.94 4.28 -1.66
CA CYS A 149 -10.70 3.07 -1.37
C CYS A 149 -12.17 3.23 -1.75
N ASN A 150 -12.85 2.11 -1.96
CA ASN A 150 -14.30 2.08 -2.16
C ASN A 150 -15.08 2.13 -0.83
N THR A 151 -16.39 2.04 -0.89
CA THR A 151 -17.28 2.04 0.28
C THR A 151 -17.06 0.89 1.25
N ARG A 152 -16.43 -0.20 0.80
CA ARG A 152 -16.09 -1.37 1.62
C ARG A 152 -14.70 -1.26 2.27
N GLY A 153 -13.92 -0.22 1.94
CA GLY A 153 -12.53 -0.06 2.39
C GLY A 153 -11.51 -0.80 1.52
N GLN A 154 -11.92 -1.44 0.42
CA GLN A 154 -11.00 -2.09 -0.51
C GLN A 154 -10.24 -1.03 -1.31
N LEU A 155 -8.92 -1.22 -1.46
CA LEU A 155 -8.08 -0.28 -2.18
C LEU A 155 -8.40 -0.27 -3.68
N ALA A 156 -8.59 0.92 -4.23
CA ALA A 156 -8.89 1.16 -5.64
C ALA A 156 -7.70 1.78 -6.39
N ALA A 157 -6.89 2.56 -5.69
CA ALA A 157 -5.64 3.12 -6.19
C ALA A 157 -4.67 3.34 -5.03
N VAL A 158 -3.39 3.09 -5.25
CA VAL A 158 -2.31 3.35 -4.27
C VAL A 158 -1.02 3.73 -4.99
N PHE A 159 -0.28 4.69 -4.45
CA PHE A 159 1.07 5.02 -4.88
C PHE A 159 1.80 5.86 -3.84
N PHE A 160 3.10 6.03 -4.03
CA PHE A 160 3.98 6.74 -3.11
C PHE A 160 4.57 7.97 -3.78
N THR A 161 4.75 9.04 -3.01
CA THR A 161 5.48 10.25 -3.40
C THR A 161 6.47 10.64 -2.31
N PRO A 162 7.44 11.53 -2.59
CA PRO A 162 8.14 12.25 -1.52
C PRO A 162 7.15 12.98 -0.63
N ALA A 163 7.47 13.16 0.66
CA ALA A 163 6.53 13.69 1.64
C ALA A 163 6.09 15.16 1.41
N ASN A 164 6.82 15.92 0.60
CA ASN A 164 6.51 17.32 0.26
C ASN A 164 5.48 17.50 -0.85
N GLU A 165 5.10 16.42 -1.56
CA GLU A 165 4.14 16.51 -2.65
C GLU A 165 2.74 16.92 -2.15
N ALA A 166 2.09 17.81 -2.90
CA ALA A 166 0.75 18.29 -2.56
C ALA A 166 -0.32 17.26 -2.97
N ASP A 167 -1.27 16.98 -2.06
CA ASP A 167 -2.31 15.96 -2.26
C ASP A 167 -3.20 16.29 -3.46
N SER A 168 -3.52 17.57 -3.66
CA SER A 168 -4.36 18.02 -4.79
C SER A 168 -3.74 17.72 -6.17
N GLN A 169 -2.42 17.69 -6.29
CA GLN A 169 -1.74 17.37 -7.53
C GLN A 169 -1.81 15.86 -7.85
N GLN A 170 -2.12 15.05 -6.87
CA GLN A 170 -2.14 13.60 -7.00
C GLN A 170 -3.52 13.03 -7.35
N ILE A 171 -4.56 13.88 -7.42
CA ILE A 171 -5.93 13.47 -7.77
C ILE A 171 -5.97 12.66 -9.10
N PRO A 172 -5.27 13.05 -10.20
CA PRO A 172 -5.34 12.31 -11.46
C PRO A 172 -4.86 10.84 -11.37
N ARG A 173 -4.08 10.51 -10.35
CA ARG A 173 -3.60 9.14 -10.12
C ARG A 173 -4.54 8.31 -9.23
N LEU A 174 -5.48 8.98 -8.54
CA LEU A 174 -6.47 8.36 -7.64
C LEU A 174 -7.82 8.13 -8.30
N VAL A 175 -8.06 8.79 -9.45
CA VAL A 175 -9.31 8.77 -10.22
C VAL A 175 -9.04 8.11 -11.57
N ASN A 176 -10.01 7.41 -12.11
CA ASN A 176 -10.00 6.83 -13.46
C ASN A 176 -11.39 6.91 -14.08
N ASP A 177 -11.56 6.41 -15.30
CA ASP A 177 -12.83 6.48 -16.09
C ASP A 177 -14.02 5.79 -15.41
N ALA A 178 -13.79 4.80 -14.54
CA ALA A 178 -14.85 4.18 -13.76
C ALA A 178 -15.33 5.03 -12.59
N THR A 179 -14.57 6.08 -12.20
CA THR A 179 -14.89 6.91 -11.03
C THR A 179 -15.89 7.99 -11.37
N THR A 180 -17.12 7.92 -10.86
CA THR A 180 -18.12 9.01 -10.97
C THR A 180 -17.93 10.06 -9.88
N VAL A 181 -17.63 9.63 -8.64
CA VAL A 181 -17.43 10.54 -7.50
C VAL A 181 -16.20 10.15 -6.71
N ALA A 182 -15.35 11.12 -6.41
CA ALA A 182 -14.25 10.94 -5.50
C ALA A 182 -14.33 11.96 -4.35
N VAL A 183 -14.14 11.50 -3.13
CA VAL A 183 -14.30 12.28 -1.89
C VAL A 183 -12.95 12.38 -1.19
N GLY A 184 -12.49 13.61 -0.97
CA GLY A 184 -11.25 13.90 -0.25
C GLY A 184 -11.44 14.91 0.87
N ASP A 185 -10.38 15.18 1.60
CA ASP A 185 -10.33 16.22 2.62
C ASP A 185 -10.13 17.64 2.03
N GLY A 186 -9.84 18.63 2.87
CA GLY A 186 -9.54 20.01 2.47
C GLY A 186 -8.31 20.15 1.57
N GLY A 187 -7.39 19.18 1.57
CA GLY A 187 -6.22 19.13 0.68
C GLY A 187 -6.56 18.93 -0.79
N TYR A 188 -7.77 18.40 -1.08
CA TYR A 188 -8.25 18.09 -2.45
C TYR A 188 -9.14 19.19 -3.06
N THR A 189 -9.01 20.45 -2.61
CA THR A 189 -9.89 21.57 -3.01
C THR A 189 -9.49 22.26 -4.31
N ALA A 190 -8.35 21.96 -4.94
CA ALA A 190 -7.85 22.66 -6.13
C ALA A 190 -8.86 22.65 -7.30
N SER A 191 -9.40 23.84 -7.61
CA SER A 191 -10.43 24.01 -8.65
C SER A 191 -9.95 23.60 -10.05
N VAL A 192 -8.67 23.78 -10.35
CA VAL A 192 -8.06 23.37 -11.62
C VAL A 192 -8.11 21.85 -11.77
N MET A 193 -7.74 21.10 -10.72
CA MET A 193 -7.77 19.63 -10.75
C MET A 193 -9.20 19.10 -10.81
N ARG A 194 -10.16 19.70 -10.11
CA ARG A 194 -11.57 19.32 -10.20
C ARG A 194 -12.10 19.47 -11.63
N ARG A 195 -11.80 20.61 -12.30
CA ARG A 195 -12.21 20.82 -13.70
C ARG A 195 -11.51 19.86 -14.64
N LYS A 196 -10.24 19.51 -14.38
CA LYS A 196 -9.49 18.51 -15.15
C LYS A 196 -10.16 17.14 -15.04
N MET A 197 -10.43 16.65 -13.83
CA MET A 197 -11.07 15.35 -13.60
C MET A 197 -12.46 15.26 -14.22
N TRP A 198 -13.23 16.34 -14.16
CA TRP A 198 -14.53 16.38 -14.84
C TRP A 198 -14.40 16.26 -16.35
N ARG A 199 -13.44 16.95 -16.97
CA ARG A 199 -13.24 16.90 -18.43
C ARG A 199 -12.69 15.58 -18.92
N GLU A 200 -11.75 14.98 -18.19
CA GLU A 200 -11.02 13.79 -18.62
C GLU A 200 -11.76 12.49 -18.26
N HIS A 201 -12.39 12.43 -17.10
CA HIS A 201 -12.97 11.20 -16.54
C HIS A 201 -14.47 11.34 -16.17
N HIS A 202 -15.09 12.49 -16.39
CA HIS A 202 -16.43 12.83 -15.88
C HIS A 202 -16.59 12.61 -14.36
N ALA A 203 -15.48 12.67 -13.63
CA ALA A 203 -15.43 12.43 -12.20
C ALA A 203 -15.67 13.71 -11.40
N TYR A 204 -16.62 13.66 -10.46
CA TYR A 204 -16.93 14.77 -9.56
C TYR A 204 -16.14 14.66 -8.26
N ILE A 205 -15.33 15.67 -7.95
CA ILE A 205 -14.52 15.70 -6.72
C ILE A 205 -15.28 16.45 -5.62
N VAL A 206 -15.61 15.74 -4.54
CA VAL A 206 -16.24 16.28 -3.34
C VAL A 206 -15.17 16.48 -2.26
N SER A 207 -15.06 17.69 -1.74
CA SER A 207 -14.24 17.99 -0.57
C SER A 207 -14.88 19.13 0.25
N PRO A 208 -14.54 19.31 1.52
CA PRO A 208 -14.98 20.45 2.30
C PRO A 208 -14.64 21.76 1.58
N PRO A 209 -15.46 22.81 1.70
CA PRO A 209 -15.14 24.08 1.11
C PRO A 209 -13.89 24.68 1.76
N HIS A 210 -13.00 25.27 0.95
CA HIS A 210 -11.82 25.94 1.47
C HIS A 210 -12.25 27.15 2.34
N PRO A 211 -11.54 27.46 3.43
CA PRO A 211 -11.88 28.58 4.32
C PRO A 211 -12.07 29.92 3.59
N THR A 212 -11.33 30.15 2.50
CA THR A 212 -11.40 31.39 1.69
C THR A 212 -12.51 31.38 0.63
N GLN A 213 -13.25 30.29 0.44
CA GLN A 213 -14.34 30.25 -0.52
C GLN A 213 -15.53 31.12 -0.07
N LYS A 214 -16.06 31.92 -1.01
CA LYS A 214 -17.23 32.77 -0.75
C LYS A 214 -18.49 31.94 -0.47
N LYS A 215 -18.74 30.88 -1.24
CA LYS A 215 -19.86 29.95 -1.04
C LYS A 215 -19.39 28.70 -0.30
N LYS A 216 -19.87 28.54 0.93
CA LYS A 216 -19.54 27.38 1.80
C LYS A 216 -20.69 26.38 1.92
N VAL A 217 -21.75 26.54 1.12
CA VAL A 217 -22.92 25.66 1.17
C VAL A 217 -22.66 24.42 0.32
N LEU A 218 -22.84 23.25 0.94
CA LEU A 218 -22.78 21.94 0.30
C LEU A 218 -24.19 21.36 0.18
N ALA A 219 -24.45 20.66 -0.91
CA ALA A 219 -25.69 19.91 -1.06
C ALA A 219 -25.77 18.75 -0.04
N ARG A 220 -26.95 18.34 0.34
CA ARG A 220 -27.18 17.27 1.33
C ARG A 220 -26.41 15.98 1.00
N TRP A 221 -26.42 15.58 -0.28
CA TRP A 221 -25.70 14.39 -0.73
C TRP A 221 -24.18 14.50 -0.58
N GLN A 222 -23.60 15.70 -0.80
CA GLN A 222 -22.18 15.95 -0.59
C GLN A 222 -21.79 15.82 0.90
N LEU A 223 -22.63 16.35 1.79
CA LEU A 223 -22.46 16.22 3.24
C LEU A 223 -22.51 14.75 3.67
N THR A 224 -23.43 13.96 3.09
CA THR A 224 -23.52 12.52 3.37
C THR A 224 -22.23 11.79 2.96
N LEU A 225 -21.68 12.10 1.79
CA LEU A 225 -20.44 11.52 1.33
C LEU A 225 -19.22 11.94 2.18
N LEU A 226 -19.16 13.20 2.57
CA LEU A 226 -18.09 13.67 3.46
C LEU A 226 -18.13 13.02 4.84
N ARG A 227 -19.32 12.70 5.38
CA ARG A 227 -19.47 11.93 6.62
C ARG A 227 -18.98 10.48 6.48
N ALA A 228 -18.99 9.92 5.28
CA ALA A 228 -18.49 8.58 5.00
C ALA A 228 -16.97 8.55 4.72
N ARG A 229 -16.31 9.70 4.51
CA ARG A 229 -14.87 9.82 4.23
C ARG A 229 -13.96 9.15 5.28
N PRO A 230 -14.27 9.14 6.59
CA PRO A 230 -13.43 8.43 7.56
C PRO A 230 -13.16 6.96 7.23
N ARG A 231 -13.84 6.39 6.24
CA ARG A 231 -13.53 5.04 5.74
C ARG A 231 -12.07 4.88 5.31
N ILE A 232 -11.49 5.87 4.64
CA ILE A 232 -10.07 5.80 4.22
C ILE A 232 -9.14 5.98 5.42
N GLU A 233 -9.54 6.74 6.44
CA GLU A 233 -8.78 6.87 7.68
C GLU A 233 -8.70 5.53 8.42
N CYS A 234 -9.82 4.79 8.50
CA CYS A 234 -9.83 3.43 9.05
C CYS A 234 -8.90 2.47 8.28
N VAL A 235 -8.78 2.64 6.95
CA VAL A 235 -7.82 1.87 6.15
C VAL A 235 -6.39 2.17 6.59
N PHE A 236 -6.03 3.44 6.74
CA PHE A 236 -4.69 3.84 7.16
C PHE A 236 -4.37 3.42 8.59
N ASP A 237 -5.33 3.54 9.49
CA ASP A 237 -5.18 3.08 10.88
C ASP A 237 -4.91 1.58 10.91
N TYR A 238 -5.69 0.78 10.18
CA TYR A 238 -5.46 -0.65 10.12
C TYR A 238 -4.07 -1.00 9.55
N LEU A 239 -3.68 -0.34 8.45
CA LEU A 239 -2.36 -0.53 7.84
C LEU A 239 -1.21 -0.18 8.80
N LYS A 240 -1.34 0.90 9.58
CA LYS A 240 -0.30 1.36 10.51
C LYS A 240 -0.25 0.57 11.79
N GLU A 241 -1.39 0.40 12.45
CA GLU A 241 -1.45 -0.15 13.81
C GLU A 241 -1.43 -1.68 13.80
N HIS A 242 -2.12 -2.32 12.86
CA HIS A 242 -2.24 -3.78 12.82
C HIS A 242 -1.23 -4.45 11.89
N LEU A 243 -0.91 -3.82 10.77
CA LEU A 243 0.03 -4.38 9.78
C LEU A 243 1.42 -3.73 9.81
N PHE A 244 1.64 -2.78 10.72
CA PHE A 244 2.91 -2.09 10.93
C PHE A 244 3.50 -1.42 9.69
N LEU A 245 2.68 -0.79 8.85
CA LEU A 245 3.12 -0.14 7.62
C LEU A 245 4.29 0.84 7.86
N GLN A 246 4.28 1.56 8.98
CA GLN A 246 5.27 2.60 9.30
C GLN A 246 6.41 2.13 10.23
N SER A 247 6.42 0.90 10.69
CA SER A 247 7.24 0.50 11.84
C SER A 247 8.63 -0.02 11.50
N SER A 248 8.92 -0.30 10.24
CA SER A 248 10.21 -0.83 9.80
C SER A 248 11.08 0.29 9.24
N PHE A 249 12.37 0.29 9.60
CA PHE A 249 13.38 1.14 8.98
C PHE A 249 14.33 0.28 8.14
N PRO A 250 13.95 -0.12 6.93
CA PRO A 250 14.76 -0.93 6.05
C PRO A 250 16.09 -0.25 5.70
N ARG A 251 17.11 -1.07 5.41
CA ARG A 251 18.46 -0.59 5.07
C ARG A 251 18.68 -0.44 3.55
N SER A 252 17.63 -0.51 2.76
CA SER A 252 17.66 -0.32 1.30
C SER A 252 16.32 0.17 0.79
N VAL A 253 16.32 0.84 -0.36
CA VAL A 253 15.10 1.31 -1.04
C VAL A 253 14.17 0.13 -1.35
N ASN A 254 14.70 -0.95 -1.93
CA ASN A 254 13.92 -2.17 -2.19
C ASN A 254 13.35 -2.78 -0.90
N GLY A 255 14.05 -2.65 0.23
CA GLY A 255 13.55 -3.08 1.52
C GLY A 255 12.31 -2.30 1.96
N TYR A 256 12.27 -0.98 1.75
CA TYR A 256 11.07 -0.15 1.96
C TYR A 256 9.94 -0.59 1.03
N ALA A 257 10.23 -0.74 -0.26
CA ALA A 257 9.24 -1.16 -1.25
C ALA A 257 8.62 -2.53 -0.90
N VAL A 258 9.44 -3.54 -0.60
CA VAL A 258 8.95 -4.87 -0.17
C VAL A 258 8.08 -4.76 1.08
N HIS A 259 8.50 -3.96 2.06
CA HIS A 259 7.76 -3.79 3.30
C HIS A 259 6.38 -3.14 3.05
N TYR A 260 6.33 -2.07 2.28
CA TYR A 260 5.08 -1.37 1.99
C TYR A 260 4.14 -2.22 1.12
N ILE A 261 4.66 -2.82 0.05
CA ILE A 261 3.83 -3.60 -0.88
C ILE A 261 3.29 -4.88 -0.22
N ARG A 262 4.09 -5.61 0.60
CA ARG A 262 3.56 -6.78 1.34
C ARG A 262 2.43 -6.40 2.29
N THR A 263 2.51 -5.21 2.91
CA THR A 263 1.50 -4.72 3.85
C THR A 263 0.20 -4.36 3.12
N LEU A 264 0.31 -3.65 1.99
CA LEU A 264 -0.85 -3.33 1.14
C LEU A 264 -1.50 -4.58 0.55
N LEU A 265 -0.70 -5.54 0.09
CA LEU A 265 -1.19 -6.83 -0.39
C LEU A 265 -1.91 -7.63 0.70
N ALA A 266 -1.31 -7.73 1.89
CA ALA A 266 -1.93 -8.42 3.01
C ALA A 266 -3.28 -7.78 3.36
N TYR A 267 -3.34 -6.44 3.43
CA TYR A 267 -4.58 -5.71 3.65
C TYR A 267 -5.62 -6.04 2.58
N GLN A 268 -5.27 -5.93 1.31
CA GLN A 268 -6.19 -6.13 0.19
C GLN A 268 -6.71 -7.58 0.14
N LEU A 269 -5.88 -8.58 0.45
CA LEU A 269 -6.30 -9.97 0.56
C LEU A 269 -7.23 -10.24 1.74
N MET A 270 -7.08 -9.51 2.84
CA MET A 270 -7.95 -9.66 4.03
C MET A 270 -9.33 -9.03 3.82
N TRP A 271 -9.41 -7.94 3.06
CA TRP A 271 -10.63 -7.13 2.90
C TRP A 271 -11.22 -7.17 1.49
N GLY A 272 -10.50 -7.72 0.52
CA GLY A 272 -10.87 -7.77 -0.90
C GLY A 272 -11.72 -8.97 -1.30
N PHE A 273 -11.82 -9.99 -0.42
CA PHE A 273 -12.53 -11.24 -0.72
C PHE A 273 -13.55 -11.61 0.35
#